data_5de2b1e403ae112930a89ee88dbd1d7f
#
_entry.id   5de2b1e403ae112930a89ee88dbd1d7f
#
_cell.length_a   1.000
_cell.length_b   1.000
_cell.length_c   1.000
_cell.angle_alpha   90.00
_cell.angle_beta   90.00
_cell.angle_gamma   90.00
#
_symmetry.space_group_name_H-M   'P 1'
#
loop_
_entity.id
_entity.type
_entity.pdbx_description
1 polymer ?
#
loop_
_entity_poly.entity_id
_entity_poly.type
_entity_poly.pdbx_seq_one_letter_code
_entity_poly.pdbx_strand_id
1 'polypeptide(L)'
;MDFTADIEIRPSGCDDASAVLKCLAAAFAPYRAQYTPAAFADTVLTHETAHLRLRQMEVFLATAAGEAVGTIAGAAHAEEGHLRGMAVLPEWHGRGVAAKLLAAIESCLRAHGCKHITLDTTLPLEPAMRFYEKNGYHRSGKVSDFFGMPLIEYVKQL
;
A
#
# COMPACT_ATOMS: atom_id res chain seq x y z
N MET A 1 -9.81 5.34 21.79
CA MET A 1 -9.40 4.32 20.81
C MET A 1 -8.75 3.16 21.55
N ASP A 2 -9.25 1.97 21.33
CA ASP A 2 -8.73 0.77 21.99
C ASP A 2 -7.55 0.21 21.19
N PHE A 3 -6.34 0.45 21.67
CA PHE A 3 -5.11 -0.04 21.04
C PHE A 3 -4.72 -1.45 21.50
N THR A 4 -5.56 -2.10 22.34
CA THR A 4 -5.32 -3.49 22.77
C THR A 4 -5.97 -4.50 21.83
N ALA A 5 -6.84 -4.03 20.91
CA ALA A 5 -7.50 -4.89 19.95
C ALA A 5 -6.50 -5.60 19.03
N ASP A 6 -6.69 -6.89 18.82
CA ASP A 6 -5.87 -7.65 17.90
C ASP A 6 -6.05 -7.16 16.47
N ILE A 7 -4.94 -7.10 15.73
CA ILE A 7 -4.93 -6.73 14.32
C ILE A 7 -5.16 -7.97 13.49
N GLU A 8 -6.23 -7.97 12.69
CA GLU A 8 -6.54 -9.03 11.74
C GLU A 8 -6.24 -8.56 10.32
N ILE A 9 -5.67 -9.44 9.51
CA ILE A 9 -5.43 -9.19 8.09
C ILE A 9 -6.38 -10.08 7.30
N ARG A 10 -7.19 -9.48 6.43
CA ARG A 10 -8.11 -10.22 5.58
C ARG A 10 -8.11 -9.73 4.14
N PRO A 11 -8.38 -10.61 3.17
CA PRO A 11 -8.65 -10.17 1.81
C PRO A 11 -9.87 -9.24 1.78
N SER A 12 -9.83 -8.21 0.94
CA SER A 12 -10.98 -7.34 0.74
C SER A 12 -11.87 -7.84 -0.39
N GLY A 13 -13.15 -7.46 -0.31
CA GLY A 13 -14.14 -7.71 -1.34
C GLY A 13 -14.68 -6.40 -1.93
N CYS A 14 -15.62 -6.51 -2.86
CA CYS A 14 -16.20 -5.37 -3.55
C CYS A 14 -16.90 -4.36 -2.62
N ASP A 15 -17.28 -4.78 -1.42
CA ASP A 15 -17.93 -3.91 -0.44
C ASP A 15 -16.94 -3.07 0.39
N ASP A 16 -15.64 -3.25 0.18
CA ASP A 16 -14.60 -2.63 1.00
C ASP A 16 -14.04 -1.32 0.44
N ALA A 17 -14.61 -0.79 -0.63
CA ALA A 17 -14.10 0.44 -1.27
C ALA A 17 -14.00 1.61 -0.30
N SER A 18 -15.03 1.83 0.53
CA SER A 18 -15.03 2.91 1.52
C SER A 18 -13.94 2.75 2.57
N ALA A 19 -13.67 1.52 3.00
CA ALA A 19 -12.62 1.22 3.96
C ALA A 19 -11.23 1.51 3.37
N VAL A 20 -10.98 1.11 2.12
CA VAL A 20 -9.75 1.41 1.40
C VAL A 20 -9.55 2.91 1.26
N LEU A 21 -10.58 3.64 0.83
CA LEU A 21 -10.53 5.10 0.68
C LEU A 21 -10.21 5.80 2.00
N LYS A 22 -10.84 5.38 3.08
CA LYS A 22 -10.58 5.92 4.42
C LYS A 22 -9.10 5.79 4.79
N CYS A 23 -8.51 4.62 4.60
CA CYS A 23 -7.11 4.38 4.93
C CYS A 23 -6.18 5.23 4.08
N LEU A 24 -6.41 5.30 2.76
CA LEU A 24 -5.59 6.09 1.85
C LEU A 24 -5.68 7.59 2.17
N ALA A 25 -6.88 8.11 2.35
CA ALA A 25 -7.08 9.52 2.67
C ALA A 25 -6.39 9.92 3.97
N ALA A 26 -6.55 9.13 5.02
CA ALA A 26 -5.97 9.42 6.32
C ALA A 26 -4.44 9.33 6.31
N ALA A 27 -3.88 8.32 5.65
CA ALA A 27 -2.44 8.12 5.60
C ALA A 27 -1.72 9.18 4.77
N PHE A 28 -2.33 9.66 3.69
CA PHE A 28 -1.69 10.61 2.77
C PHE A 28 -2.04 12.07 3.04
N ALA A 29 -3.06 12.36 3.85
CA ALA A 29 -3.43 13.75 4.20
C ALA A 29 -2.25 14.60 4.67
N PRO A 30 -1.31 14.10 5.51
CA PRO A 30 -0.15 14.88 5.95
C PRO A 30 0.80 15.28 4.82
N TYR A 31 0.74 14.59 3.69
CA TYR A 31 1.65 14.82 2.54
C TYR A 31 1.02 15.65 1.42
N ARG A 32 -0.24 16.05 1.57
CA ARG A 32 -0.98 16.73 0.50
C ARG A 32 -0.25 17.92 -0.11
N ALA A 33 0.37 18.76 0.72
CA ALA A 33 1.09 19.94 0.26
C ALA A 33 2.36 19.61 -0.52
N GLN A 34 2.87 18.38 -0.40
CA GLN A 34 4.09 17.92 -1.07
C GLN A 34 3.81 17.13 -2.35
N TYR A 35 2.52 16.97 -2.69
CA TYR A 35 2.08 16.28 -3.90
C TYR A 35 1.51 17.29 -4.91
N THR A 36 1.70 17.01 -6.20
CA THR A 36 0.91 17.71 -7.22
C THR A 36 -0.55 17.27 -7.09
N PRO A 37 -1.52 18.12 -7.47
CA PRO A 37 -2.95 17.73 -7.35
C PRO A 37 -3.30 16.43 -8.06
N ALA A 38 -2.76 16.22 -9.26
CA ALA A 38 -3.01 14.99 -10.02
C ALA A 38 -2.39 13.75 -9.37
N ALA A 39 -1.15 13.88 -8.85
CA ALA A 39 -0.49 12.79 -8.14
C ALA A 39 -1.25 12.41 -6.86
N PHE A 40 -1.72 13.40 -6.12
CA PHE A 40 -2.50 13.18 -4.90
C PHE A 40 -3.82 12.46 -5.21
N ALA A 41 -4.53 12.91 -6.23
CA ALA A 41 -5.80 12.29 -6.64
C ALA A 41 -5.62 10.83 -7.05
N ASP A 42 -4.56 10.52 -7.80
CA ASP A 42 -4.25 9.15 -8.21
C ASP A 42 -3.88 8.25 -7.02
N THR A 43 -3.25 8.84 -6.00
CA THR A 43 -2.81 8.11 -4.81
C THR A 43 -3.97 7.78 -3.86
N VAL A 44 -4.82 8.75 -3.55
CA VAL A 44 -5.92 8.55 -2.58
C VAL A 44 -7.16 7.93 -3.19
N LEU A 45 -7.25 7.89 -4.51
CA LEU A 45 -8.35 7.31 -5.28
C LEU A 45 -9.69 8.05 -5.11
N THR A 46 -10.65 7.65 -5.94
CA THR A 46 -12.08 7.97 -5.84
C THR A 46 -12.84 6.68 -5.61
N HIS A 47 -14.15 6.74 -5.35
CA HIS A 47 -14.97 5.52 -5.26
C HIS A 47 -14.85 4.66 -6.52
N GLU A 48 -14.88 5.28 -7.69
CA GLU A 48 -14.76 4.56 -8.96
C GLU A 48 -13.42 3.85 -9.09
N THR A 49 -12.31 4.56 -8.85
CA THR A 49 -10.98 3.96 -8.98
C THR A 49 -10.66 2.99 -7.84
N ALA A 50 -11.26 3.14 -6.67
CA ALA A 50 -11.17 2.15 -5.60
C ALA A 50 -11.86 0.84 -5.98
N HIS A 51 -13.07 0.91 -6.56
CA HIS A 51 -13.77 -0.27 -7.06
C HIS A 51 -12.98 -0.95 -8.18
N LEU A 52 -12.37 -0.17 -9.08
CA LEU A 52 -11.52 -0.71 -10.13
C LEU A 52 -10.32 -1.47 -9.55
N ARG A 53 -9.66 -0.88 -8.55
CA ARG A 53 -8.54 -1.53 -7.85
C ARG A 53 -8.96 -2.85 -7.21
N LEU A 54 -10.09 -2.89 -6.53
CA LEU A 54 -10.61 -4.10 -5.91
C LEU A 54 -10.91 -5.21 -6.91
N ARG A 55 -11.27 -4.86 -8.15
CA ARG A 55 -11.51 -5.83 -9.22
C ARG A 55 -10.23 -6.30 -9.91
N GLN A 56 -9.19 -5.46 -9.97
CA GLN A 56 -8.00 -5.72 -10.77
C GLN A 56 -6.80 -6.20 -9.96
N MET A 57 -6.81 -6.00 -8.65
CA MET A 57 -5.68 -6.30 -7.78
C MET A 57 -6.11 -7.13 -6.58
N GLU A 58 -5.14 -7.82 -5.99
CA GLU A 58 -5.31 -8.39 -4.67
C GLU A 58 -5.20 -7.26 -3.66
N VAL A 59 -6.20 -7.08 -2.82
CA VAL A 59 -6.22 -6.02 -1.82
C VAL A 59 -6.48 -6.64 -0.45
N PHE A 60 -5.65 -6.29 0.52
CA PHE A 60 -5.82 -6.71 1.91
C PHE A 60 -6.17 -5.52 2.79
N LEU A 61 -6.98 -5.79 3.81
CA LEU A 61 -7.28 -4.84 4.87
C LEU A 61 -6.72 -5.36 6.19
N ALA A 62 -6.18 -4.45 6.97
CA ALA A 62 -5.92 -4.68 8.38
C ALA A 62 -7.09 -4.10 9.16
N THR A 63 -7.66 -4.87 10.07
CA THR A 63 -8.77 -4.44 10.92
C THR A 63 -8.41 -4.61 12.39
N ALA A 64 -8.95 -3.73 13.22
CA ALA A 64 -8.86 -3.83 14.66
C ALA A 64 -10.26 -3.56 15.21
N ALA A 65 -10.81 -4.50 15.98
CA ALA A 65 -12.19 -4.45 16.49
C ALA A 65 -13.20 -4.17 15.35
N GLY A 66 -12.98 -4.77 14.18
CA GLY A 66 -13.87 -4.63 13.02
C GLY A 66 -13.67 -3.35 12.19
N GLU A 67 -12.82 -2.42 12.64
CA GLU A 67 -12.56 -1.17 11.94
C GLU A 67 -11.29 -1.27 11.08
N ALA A 68 -11.34 -0.77 9.85
CA ALA A 68 -10.18 -0.76 8.96
C ALA A 68 -9.13 0.23 9.47
N VAL A 69 -7.90 -0.25 9.64
CA VAL A 69 -6.76 0.55 10.13
C VAL A 69 -5.61 0.60 9.14
N GLY A 70 -5.66 -0.20 8.09
CA GLY A 70 -4.65 -0.20 7.04
C GLY A 70 -5.06 -1.00 5.82
N THR A 71 -4.35 -0.80 4.71
CA THR A 71 -4.58 -1.50 3.45
C THR A 71 -3.29 -1.65 2.65
N ILE A 72 -3.25 -2.63 1.77
CA ILE A 72 -2.20 -2.79 0.75
C ILE A 72 -2.81 -3.50 -0.47
N ALA A 73 -2.32 -3.16 -1.66
CA ALA A 73 -2.73 -3.82 -2.89
C ALA A 73 -1.52 -4.36 -3.65
N GLY A 74 -1.74 -5.42 -4.41
CA GLY A 74 -0.71 -6.00 -5.27
C GLY A 74 -1.33 -6.70 -6.46
N ALA A 75 -0.59 -6.73 -7.57
CA ALA A 75 -0.98 -7.43 -8.78
C ALA A 75 0.17 -8.29 -9.28
N ALA A 76 -0.16 -9.49 -9.78
CA ALA A 76 0.81 -10.40 -10.37
C ALA A 76 0.78 -10.28 -11.89
N HIS A 77 1.93 -10.09 -12.50
CA HIS A 77 2.15 -10.10 -13.94
C HIS A 77 3.31 -11.04 -14.23
N ALA A 78 3.00 -12.26 -14.69
CA ALA A 78 4.00 -13.32 -14.84
C ALA A 78 4.77 -13.55 -13.53
N GLU A 79 6.08 -13.37 -13.50
CA GLU A 79 6.91 -13.58 -12.30
C GLU A 79 7.09 -12.34 -11.44
N GLU A 80 6.52 -11.20 -11.87
CA GLU A 80 6.60 -9.93 -11.13
C GLU A 80 5.31 -9.65 -10.37
N GLY A 81 5.43 -9.39 -9.07
CA GLY A 81 4.38 -8.78 -8.27
C GLY A 81 4.63 -7.29 -8.14
N HIS A 82 3.59 -6.47 -8.26
CA HIS A 82 3.70 -5.03 -8.08
C HIS A 82 2.78 -4.54 -6.98
N LEU A 83 3.35 -3.87 -5.98
CA LEU A 83 2.59 -3.33 -4.84
C LEU A 83 2.16 -1.91 -5.09
N ARG A 84 0.96 -1.57 -4.64
CA ARG A 84 0.43 -0.21 -4.66
C ARG A 84 -0.38 0.06 -3.40
N GLY A 85 -0.52 1.34 -3.07
CA GLY A 85 -1.52 1.81 -2.12
C GLY A 85 -1.40 1.24 -0.71
N MET A 86 -0.19 1.09 -0.20
CA MET A 86 -0.04 0.76 1.21
C MET A 86 -0.30 2.00 2.06
N ALA A 87 -1.19 1.85 3.02
CA ALA A 87 -1.58 2.91 3.92
C ALA A 87 -1.94 2.35 5.28
N VAL A 88 -1.49 3.03 6.33
CA VAL A 88 -1.85 2.72 7.72
C VAL A 88 -2.31 4.01 8.37
N LEU A 89 -3.42 3.97 9.10
CA LEU A 89 -3.91 5.14 9.83
C LEU A 89 -2.80 5.67 10.74
N PRO A 90 -2.58 7.00 10.78
CA PRO A 90 -1.47 7.58 11.57
C PRO A 90 -1.45 7.13 13.03
N GLU A 91 -2.61 7.02 13.66
CA GLU A 91 -2.73 6.58 15.05
C GLU A 91 -2.36 5.10 15.28
N TRP A 92 -2.23 4.33 14.20
CA TRP A 92 -1.83 2.92 14.24
C TRP A 92 -0.39 2.69 13.80
N HIS A 93 0.39 3.74 13.57
CA HIS A 93 1.81 3.60 13.26
C HIS A 93 2.58 3.03 14.45
N GLY A 94 3.66 2.27 14.15
CA GLY A 94 4.51 1.65 15.18
C GLY A 94 3.90 0.45 15.89
N ARG A 95 2.80 -0.11 15.35
CA ARG A 95 2.10 -1.25 15.95
C ARG A 95 2.17 -2.53 15.11
N GLY A 96 3.02 -2.54 14.09
CA GLY A 96 3.23 -3.71 13.25
C GLY A 96 2.19 -3.92 12.16
N VAL A 97 1.28 -2.99 11.93
CA VAL A 97 0.23 -3.12 10.90
C VAL A 97 0.84 -3.23 9.51
N ALA A 98 1.77 -2.35 9.16
CA ALA A 98 2.43 -2.36 7.86
C ALA A 98 3.17 -3.68 7.60
N ALA A 99 3.89 -4.19 8.60
CA ALA A 99 4.61 -5.46 8.49
C ALA A 99 3.67 -6.64 8.25
N LYS A 100 2.53 -6.67 8.91
CA LYS A 100 1.52 -7.72 8.73
C LYS A 100 0.87 -7.65 7.35
N LEU A 101 0.55 -6.45 6.87
CA LEU A 101 0.02 -6.25 5.52
C LEU A 101 1.03 -6.68 4.47
N LEU A 102 2.28 -6.28 4.62
CA LEU A 102 3.34 -6.66 3.68
C LEU A 102 3.53 -8.17 3.63
N ALA A 103 3.58 -8.84 4.78
CA ALA A 103 3.70 -10.30 4.83
C ALA A 103 2.54 -10.99 4.11
N ALA A 104 1.31 -10.51 4.28
CA ALA A 104 0.14 -11.08 3.64
C ALA A 104 0.18 -10.95 2.12
N ILE A 105 0.50 -9.78 1.60
CA ILE A 105 0.56 -9.57 0.15
C ILE A 105 1.75 -10.29 -0.48
N GLU A 106 2.90 -10.33 0.18
CA GLU A 106 4.06 -11.09 -0.32
C GLU A 106 3.74 -12.58 -0.42
N SER A 107 3.08 -13.14 0.59
CA SER A 107 2.64 -14.53 0.60
C SER A 107 1.65 -14.81 -0.54
N CYS A 108 0.70 -13.92 -0.74
CA CYS A 108 -0.29 -14.02 -1.81
C CYS A 108 0.37 -14.00 -3.20
N LEU A 109 1.28 -13.05 -3.44
CA LEU A 109 1.96 -12.93 -4.72
C LEU A 109 2.91 -14.11 -4.97
N ARG A 110 3.57 -14.62 -3.94
CA ARG A 110 4.38 -15.83 -4.04
C ARG A 110 3.53 -17.03 -4.47
N ALA A 111 2.34 -17.16 -3.91
CA ALA A 111 1.39 -18.21 -4.28
C ALA A 111 0.90 -18.09 -5.73
N HIS A 112 0.91 -16.88 -6.30
CA HIS A 112 0.62 -16.63 -7.71
C HIS A 112 1.81 -16.85 -8.64
N GLY A 113 2.95 -17.31 -8.12
CA GLY A 113 4.14 -17.60 -8.90
C GLY A 113 5.11 -16.45 -9.09
N CYS A 114 4.91 -15.34 -8.38
CA CYS A 114 5.86 -14.24 -8.45
C CYS A 114 7.19 -14.60 -7.81
N LYS A 115 8.28 -14.20 -8.46
CA LYS A 115 9.64 -14.41 -7.99
C LYS A 115 10.31 -13.15 -7.47
N HIS A 116 9.76 -11.99 -7.82
CA HIS A 116 10.21 -10.70 -7.31
C HIS A 116 9.02 -9.75 -7.20
N ILE A 117 9.20 -8.74 -6.37
CA ILE A 117 8.18 -7.71 -6.13
C ILE A 117 8.80 -6.35 -6.40
N THR A 118 8.05 -5.51 -7.11
CA THR A 118 8.38 -4.10 -7.30
C THR A 118 7.35 -3.22 -6.60
N LEU A 119 7.74 -2.02 -6.25
CA LEU A 119 6.84 -0.98 -5.78
C LEU A 119 7.43 0.38 -6.16
N ASP A 120 6.57 1.37 -6.21
CA ASP A 120 6.97 2.75 -6.46
C ASP A 120 6.65 3.61 -5.25
N THR A 121 7.52 4.57 -4.94
CA THR A 121 7.31 5.52 -3.87
C THR A 121 7.78 6.91 -4.30
N THR A 122 7.37 7.93 -3.55
CA THR A 122 7.74 9.33 -3.80
C THR A 122 8.64 9.86 -2.69
N LEU A 123 9.43 10.90 -3.00
CA LEU A 123 10.40 11.45 -2.05
C LEU A 123 9.83 11.88 -0.70
N PRO A 124 8.62 12.48 -0.60
CA PRO A 124 8.06 12.84 0.70
C PRO A 124 7.86 11.66 1.66
N LEU A 125 7.75 10.44 1.13
CA LEU A 125 7.42 9.24 1.92
C LEU A 125 8.68 8.57 2.50
N GLU A 126 9.54 9.34 3.17
CA GLU A 126 10.76 8.80 3.79
C GLU A 126 10.50 7.66 4.79
N PRO A 127 9.48 7.72 5.68
CA PRO A 127 9.20 6.62 6.58
C PRO A 127 8.85 5.32 5.83
N ALA A 128 8.14 5.42 4.72
CA ALA A 128 7.81 4.27 3.89
C ALA A 128 9.06 3.68 3.24
N MET A 129 9.94 4.52 2.71
CA MET A 129 11.20 4.06 2.12
C MET A 129 12.04 3.30 3.12
N ARG A 130 12.20 3.83 4.34
CA ARG A 130 12.93 3.13 5.42
C ARG A 130 12.28 1.80 5.79
N PHE A 131 10.96 1.76 5.82
CA PHE A 131 10.21 0.53 6.10
C PHE A 131 10.48 -0.53 5.03
N TYR A 132 10.42 -0.17 3.75
CA TYR A 132 10.68 -1.12 2.66
C TYR A 132 12.13 -1.59 2.66
N GLU A 133 13.09 -0.71 2.87
CA GLU A 133 14.51 -1.06 2.96
C GLU A 133 14.77 -2.07 4.09
N LYS A 134 14.11 -1.85 5.23
CA LYS A 134 14.20 -2.75 6.39
C LYS A 134 13.62 -4.14 6.10
N ASN A 135 12.70 -4.23 5.16
CA ASN A 135 12.04 -5.47 4.77
C ASN A 135 12.61 -6.11 3.50
N GLY A 136 13.81 -5.72 3.11
CA GLY A 136 14.55 -6.38 2.04
C GLY A 136 14.37 -5.76 0.66
N TYR A 137 13.70 -4.63 0.55
CA TYR A 137 13.57 -3.87 -0.70
C TYR A 137 14.77 -2.94 -0.88
N HIS A 138 15.19 -2.76 -2.11
CA HIS A 138 16.24 -1.81 -2.46
C HIS A 138 15.87 -1.07 -3.74
N ARG A 139 16.44 0.11 -3.95
CA ARG A 139 16.20 0.88 -5.17
C ARG A 139 16.70 0.11 -6.38
N SER A 140 15.86 0.02 -7.43
CA SER A 140 16.24 -0.63 -8.69
C SER A 140 17.12 0.26 -9.57
N GLY A 141 17.12 1.57 -9.34
CA GLY A 141 17.74 2.57 -10.19
C GLY A 141 16.78 3.23 -11.15
N LYS A 142 15.56 2.69 -11.29
CA LYS A 142 14.53 3.28 -12.15
C LYS A 142 13.83 4.43 -11.43
N VAL A 143 13.78 5.58 -12.11
CA VAL A 143 13.00 6.74 -11.68
C VAL A 143 12.14 7.16 -12.87
N SER A 144 10.86 7.40 -12.62
CA SER A 144 9.90 7.82 -13.64
C SER A 144 9.16 9.08 -13.20
N ASP A 145 8.39 9.65 -14.11
CA ASP A 145 7.57 10.83 -13.80
C ASP A 145 6.17 10.38 -13.36
N PHE A 146 5.73 10.92 -12.22
CA PHE A 146 4.41 10.66 -11.66
C PHE A 146 3.69 12.00 -11.51
N PHE A 147 3.01 12.40 -12.58
CA PHE A 147 2.28 13.67 -12.60
C PHE A 147 3.14 14.86 -12.14
N GLY A 148 4.41 14.90 -12.58
CA GLY A 148 5.36 15.96 -12.22
C GLY A 148 6.19 15.66 -10.97
N MET A 149 6.04 14.51 -10.35
CA MET A 149 6.84 14.08 -9.19
C MET A 149 7.77 12.93 -9.57
N PRO A 150 8.99 12.86 -9.01
CA PRO A 150 9.84 11.68 -9.19
C PRO A 150 9.19 10.45 -8.52
N LEU A 151 9.09 9.36 -9.27
CA LEU A 151 8.61 8.08 -8.78
C LEU A 151 9.78 7.10 -8.73
N ILE A 152 10.10 6.62 -7.55
CA ILE A 152 11.28 5.81 -7.27
C ILE A 152 10.87 4.35 -7.13
N GLU A 153 11.46 3.48 -7.95
CA GLU A 153 11.17 2.06 -7.90
C GLU A 153 12.07 1.32 -6.89
N TYR A 154 11.44 0.47 -6.10
CA TYR A 154 12.09 -0.49 -5.21
C TYR A 154 11.79 -1.91 -5.66
N VAL A 155 12.70 -2.84 -5.39
CA VAL A 155 12.58 -4.24 -5.79
C VAL A 155 13.06 -5.17 -4.67
N LYS A 156 12.42 -6.32 -4.57
CA LYS A 156 12.81 -7.41 -3.65
C LYS A 156 12.69 -8.74 -4.37
N GLN A 157 13.71 -9.59 -4.27
CA GLN A 157 13.62 -10.98 -4.70
C GLN A 157 12.92 -11.80 -3.62
N LEU A 158 11.99 -12.64 -4.04
CA LEU A 158 11.26 -13.53 -3.14
C LEU A 158 11.98 -14.85 -2.90
#